data_e5d09ce43de1c2cf5478d27500fb5632
#
_entry.id   e5d09ce43de1c2cf5478d27500fb5632
#
_cell.length_a   1.000
_cell.length_b   1.000
_cell.length_c   1.000
_cell.angle_alpha   90.00
_cell.angle_beta   90.00
_cell.angle_gamma   90.00
#
_symmetry.space_group_name_H-M   'P 1'
#
loop_
_entity.id
_entity.type
_entity.pdbx_description
1 polymer ?
#
loop_
_entity_poly.entity_id
_entity_poly.type
_entity_poly.pdbx_seq_one_letter_code
_entity_poly.pdbx_strand_id
1 'polypeptide(L)'
;MREVGLLAVQPDNRGSVGRPQNRYALAPDAPSLGLEPPAFPVLARMLTDVAAAAGAQAHLSAEAGAEQGRELADVHAARAAESGMDGRRPRASCVDAVTAMLAELGFDPAVVDGDGLATIAFTHCPYAELAAAHPEVVCHLHRGLIEGFVESIGGAGVEAFRTIADRDPCQVELSIR
;
A
#
# COMPACT_ATOMS: atom_id res chain seq x y z
N MET A 1 16.61 21.14 -5.94
CA MET A 1 15.34 20.39 -5.89
C MET A 1 14.21 21.13 -6.62
N ARG A 2 14.04 22.42 -6.43
CA ARG A 2 13.06 23.23 -7.15
C ARG A 2 13.45 23.46 -8.62
N GLU A 3 14.71 23.73 -8.90
CA GLU A 3 15.25 23.95 -10.24
C GLU A 3 15.26 22.70 -11.13
N VAL A 4 15.24 21.53 -10.51
CA VAL A 4 15.19 20.22 -11.21
C VAL A 4 13.77 19.64 -11.28
N GLY A 5 12.73 20.42 -11.00
CA GLY A 5 11.34 20.00 -11.18
C GLY A 5 10.82 18.96 -10.17
N LEU A 6 11.55 18.72 -9.08
CA LEU A 6 11.13 17.72 -8.07
C LEU A 6 10.07 18.25 -7.12
N LEU A 7 10.06 19.55 -6.85
CA LEU A 7 9.15 20.18 -5.88
C LEU A 7 8.29 21.25 -6.54
N ALA A 8 6.99 21.12 -6.38
CA ALA A 8 6.03 22.19 -6.56
C ALA A 8 5.98 23.06 -5.31
N VAL A 9 5.90 24.39 -5.49
CA VAL A 9 5.82 25.35 -4.39
C VAL A 9 4.47 26.04 -4.46
N GLN A 10 3.73 26.00 -3.38
CA GLN A 10 2.48 26.72 -3.21
C GLN A 10 2.63 27.74 -2.08
N PRO A 11 2.34 29.03 -2.32
CA PRO A 11 2.31 30.01 -1.24
C PRO A 11 1.14 29.67 -0.30
N ASP A 12 1.43 29.54 1.00
CA ASP A 12 0.39 29.39 2.01
C ASP A 12 -0.10 30.77 2.45
N ASN A 13 -1.22 31.22 1.91
CA ASN A 13 -1.82 32.52 2.21
C ASN A 13 -2.88 32.43 3.32
N ARG A 14 -2.86 31.42 4.17
CA ARG A 14 -3.84 31.25 5.25
C ARG A 14 -3.63 32.27 6.36
N GLY A 15 -4.03 33.51 6.11
CA GLY A 15 -4.48 34.50 7.10
C GLY A 15 -3.60 34.84 8.28
N SER A 16 -2.31 34.50 8.30
CA SER A 16 -1.39 34.93 9.35
C SER A 16 -0.67 36.20 8.96
N VAL A 17 -0.68 37.17 9.87
CA VAL A 17 0.16 38.39 9.77
C VAL A 17 1.61 37.94 9.90
N GLY A 18 2.36 37.93 8.81
CA GLY A 18 3.76 37.52 8.79
C GLY A 18 4.27 37.27 7.37
N ARG A 19 5.54 36.87 7.27
CA ARG A 19 6.15 36.51 5.98
C ARG A 19 5.42 35.31 5.41
N PRO A 20 4.97 35.33 4.13
CA PRO A 20 4.33 34.19 3.47
C PRO A 20 5.18 32.93 3.61
N GLN A 21 4.58 31.85 4.05
CA GLN A 21 5.22 30.54 4.10
C GLN A 21 4.99 29.82 2.78
N ASN A 22 6.01 29.14 2.29
CA ASN A 22 5.90 28.28 1.13
C ASN A 22 5.64 26.85 1.59
N ARG A 23 4.62 26.22 1.03
CA ARG A 23 4.44 24.77 1.11
C ARG A 23 5.16 24.11 -0.06
N TYR A 24 5.87 23.05 0.24
CA TYR A 24 6.58 22.24 -0.74
C TYR A 24 5.88 20.87 -0.82
N ALA A 25 5.53 20.47 -2.03
CA ALA A 25 5.01 19.13 -2.34
C ALA A 25 5.83 18.55 -3.49
N LEU A 26 5.82 17.24 -3.67
CA LEU A 26 6.34 16.64 -4.90
C LEU A 26 5.56 17.23 -6.08
N ALA A 27 6.26 17.59 -7.15
CA ALA A 27 5.60 18.04 -8.37
C ALA A 27 4.81 16.85 -8.96
N PRO A 28 3.60 17.06 -9.52
CA PRO A 28 2.80 15.96 -10.10
C PRO A 28 3.51 15.21 -11.22
N ASP A 29 4.41 15.91 -11.90
CA ASP A 29 5.25 15.43 -13.00
C ASP A 29 6.72 15.30 -12.57
N ALA A 30 6.97 15.22 -11.24
CA ALA A 30 8.33 15.05 -10.75
C ALA A 30 8.94 13.82 -11.43
N PRO A 31 10.13 13.96 -12.07
CA PRO A 31 10.79 12.81 -12.62
C PRO A 31 10.99 11.81 -11.48
N SER A 32 10.69 10.53 -11.73
CA SER A 32 11.06 9.49 -10.79
C SER A 32 12.52 9.73 -10.43
N LEU A 33 12.85 9.69 -9.15
CA LEU A 33 14.22 10.00 -8.67
C LEU A 33 15.28 9.07 -9.25
N GLY A 34 14.97 8.37 -10.35
CA GLY A 34 15.83 7.37 -10.99
C GLY A 34 16.02 6.12 -10.13
N LEU A 35 15.25 5.99 -9.07
CA LEU A 35 15.30 4.83 -8.19
C LEU A 35 14.61 3.63 -8.81
N GLU A 36 13.66 3.88 -9.72
CA GLU A 36 13.02 2.83 -10.52
C GLU A 36 13.36 3.01 -11.99
N PRO A 37 14.00 2.02 -12.62
CA PRO A 37 14.18 2.04 -14.06
C PRO A 37 12.80 2.17 -14.75
N PRO A 38 12.64 3.03 -15.77
CA PRO A 38 11.37 3.21 -16.48
C PRO A 38 10.87 1.91 -17.14
N ALA A 39 11.73 0.92 -17.25
CA ALA A 39 11.39 -0.40 -17.78
C ALA A 39 10.49 -1.23 -16.82
N PHE A 40 10.50 -0.98 -15.50
CA PHE A 40 9.69 -1.78 -14.56
C PHE A 40 8.18 -1.63 -14.76
N PRO A 41 7.59 -0.44 -14.91
CA PRO A 41 6.18 -0.32 -15.23
C PRO A 41 5.80 -1.00 -16.55
N VAL A 42 6.67 -0.92 -17.56
CA VAL A 42 6.46 -1.60 -18.85
C VAL A 42 6.50 -3.11 -18.67
N LEU A 43 7.50 -3.64 -17.95
CA LEU A 43 7.60 -5.07 -17.66
C LEU A 43 6.40 -5.56 -16.85
N ALA A 44 5.98 -4.81 -15.81
CA ALA A 44 4.81 -5.16 -15.02
C ALA A 44 3.55 -5.27 -15.87
N ARG A 45 3.33 -4.34 -16.80
CA ARG A 45 2.21 -4.39 -17.76
C ARG A 45 2.29 -5.62 -18.64
N MET A 46 3.45 -5.88 -19.25
CA MET A 46 3.65 -7.05 -20.11
C MET A 46 3.41 -8.36 -19.37
N LEU A 47 3.88 -8.48 -18.13
CA LEU A 47 3.66 -9.68 -17.31
C LEU A 47 2.18 -9.84 -16.91
N THR A 48 1.50 -8.75 -16.61
CA THR A 48 0.07 -8.76 -16.31
C THR A 48 -0.75 -9.16 -17.54
N ASP A 49 -0.43 -8.63 -18.73
CA ASP A 49 -1.06 -9.00 -19.99
C ASP A 49 -0.85 -10.50 -20.30
N VAL A 50 0.36 -11.02 -20.09
CA VAL A 50 0.67 -12.45 -20.26
C VAL A 50 -0.12 -13.30 -19.28
N ALA A 51 -0.20 -12.91 -18.01
CA ALA A 51 -0.96 -13.64 -16.99
C ALA A 51 -2.46 -13.68 -17.35
N ALA A 52 -3.03 -12.55 -17.75
CA ALA A 52 -4.43 -12.46 -18.17
C ALA A 52 -4.69 -13.32 -19.42
N ALA A 53 -3.82 -13.26 -20.43
CA ALA A 53 -3.93 -14.07 -21.66
C ALA A 53 -3.78 -15.58 -21.39
N ALA A 54 -2.99 -15.95 -20.40
CA ALA A 54 -2.85 -17.32 -19.92
C ALA A 54 -4.05 -17.81 -19.09
N GLY A 55 -5.04 -16.95 -18.83
CA GLY A 55 -6.24 -17.29 -18.04
C GLY A 55 -5.93 -17.39 -16.55
N ALA A 56 -5.07 -16.53 -16.02
CA ALA A 56 -4.77 -16.47 -14.59
C ALA A 56 -6.07 -16.37 -13.78
N GLN A 57 -6.27 -17.33 -12.88
CA GLN A 57 -7.47 -17.40 -12.06
C GLN A 57 -7.27 -16.60 -10.78
N ALA A 58 -8.35 -16.01 -10.27
CA ALA A 58 -8.35 -15.17 -9.08
C ALA A 58 -7.68 -15.85 -7.86
N HIS A 59 -7.90 -17.16 -7.66
CA HIS A 59 -7.29 -17.87 -6.53
C HIS A 59 -5.78 -18.03 -6.68
N LEU A 60 -5.25 -18.28 -7.89
CA LEU A 60 -3.81 -18.38 -8.13
C LEU A 60 -3.12 -17.03 -7.92
N SER A 61 -3.78 -15.95 -8.34
CA SER A 61 -3.30 -14.59 -8.07
C SER A 61 -3.27 -14.29 -6.57
N ALA A 62 -4.32 -14.69 -5.84
CA ALA A 62 -4.35 -14.52 -4.39
C ALA A 62 -3.29 -15.38 -3.67
N GLU A 63 -3.05 -16.60 -4.08
CA GLU A 63 -2.00 -17.46 -3.52
C GLU A 63 -0.60 -16.85 -3.73
N ALA A 64 -0.30 -16.38 -4.94
CA ALA A 64 0.97 -15.71 -5.23
C ALA A 64 1.12 -14.42 -4.40
N GLY A 65 0.05 -13.66 -4.24
CA GLY A 65 0.03 -12.49 -3.36
C GLY A 65 0.28 -12.88 -1.89
N ALA A 66 -0.35 -13.95 -1.41
CA ALA A 66 -0.20 -14.39 -0.02
C ALA A 66 1.23 -14.87 0.29
N GLU A 67 1.90 -15.53 -0.66
CA GLU A 67 3.31 -15.89 -0.51
C GLU A 67 4.17 -14.65 -0.33
N GLN A 68 4.00 -13.64 -1.18
CA GLN A 68 4.71 -12.36 -1.05
C GLN A 68 4.36 -11.63 0.25
N GLY A 69 3.11 -11.70 0.70
CA GLY A 69 2.68 -11.13 1.98
C GLY A 69 3.40 -11.76 3.18
N ARG A 70 3.57 -13.09 3.18
CA ARG A 70 4.33 -13.80 4.22
C ARG A 70 5.80 -13.38 4.24
N GLU A 71 6.44 -13.26 3.08
CA GLU A 71 7.83 -12.78 2.97
C GLU A 71 7.99 -11.35 3.53
N LEU A 72 7.05 -10.46 3.22
CA LEU A 72 7.07 -9.10 3.77
C LEU A 72 6.88 -9.09 5.30
N ALA A 73 6.06 -9.97 5.84
CA ALA A 73 5.89 -10.11 7.28
C ALA A 73 7.19 -10.57 7.98
N ASP A 74 7.93 -11.50 7.37
CA ASP A 74 9.23 -11.96 7.88
C ASP A 74 10.24 -10.82 7.89
N VAL A 75 10.30 -10.02 6.82
CA VAL A 75 11.15 -8.81 6.76
C VAL A 75 10.75 -7.79 7.83
N HIS A 76 9.45 -7.57 8.01
CA HIS A 76 8.93 -6.67 9.05
C HIS A 76 9.34 -7.14 10.44
N ALA A 77 9.19 -8.42 10.74
CA ALA A 77 9.59 -9.02 12.03
C ALA A 77 11.10 -8.91 12.28
N ALA A 78 11.93 -9.14 11.26
CA ALA A 78 13.37 -9.00 11.35
C ALA A 78 13.79 -7.55 11.67
N ARG A 79 13.23 -6.56 10.97
CA ARG A 79 13.48 -5.13 11.23
C ARG A 79 13.05 -4.71 12.64
N ALA A 80 11.92 -5.21 13.12
CA ALA A 80 11.44 -4.95 14.48
C ALA A 80 12.42 -5.51 15.54
N ALA A 81 12.97 -6.69 15.31
CA ALA A 81 13.98 -7.30 16.18
C ALA A 81 15.30 -6.52 16.21
N GLU A 82 15.80 -6.07 15.03
CA GLU A 82 17.02 -5.27 14.92
C GLU A 82 16.90 -3.89 15.57
N SER A 83 15.73 -3.30 15.56
CA SER A 83 15.48 -1.97 16.12
C SER A 83 15.54 -1.94 17.65
N GLY A 84 15.91 -3.06 18.32
CA GLY A 84 16.10 -3.14 19.77
C GLY A 84 14.87 -2.72 20.56
N MET A 85 13.71 -2.98 20.05
CA MET A 85 12.42 -2.76 20.74
C MET A 85 12.33 -3.79 21.87
N ASP A 86 13.24 -3.58 22.83
CA ASP A 86 13.25 -4.21 24.13
C ASP A 86 11.81 -4.19 24.65
N GLY A 87 11.29 -5.32 25.13
CA GLY A 87 9.88 -5.61 25.44
C GLY A 87 9.11 -4.60 26.33
N ARG A 88 9.49 -3.34 26.28
CA ARG A 88 8.85 -2.18 26.92
C ARG A 88 7.93 -1.36 26.02
N ARG A 89 7.98 -1.54 24.68
CA ARG A 89 6.96 -0.96 23.79
C ARG A 89 5.89 -2.01 23.51
N PRO A 90 4.59 -1.65 23.57
CA PRO A 90 3.55 -2.55 23.09
C PRO A 90 3.91 -2.96 21.68
N ARG A 91 3.80 -4.26 21.37
CA ARG A 91 3.88 -4.74 19.99
C ARG A 91 2.93 -3.87 19.16
N ALA A 92 3.44 -3.36 18.04
CA ALA A 92 2.57 -2.71 17.07
C ALA A 92 1.38 -3.62 16.80
N SER A 93 0.17 -3.08 16.79
CA SER A 93 -1.00 -3.89 16.48
C SER A 93 -0.86 -4.44 15.06
N CYS A 94 -1.55 -5.52 14.74
CA CYS A 94 -1.57 -6.03 13.37
C CYS A 94 -2.03 -4.95 12.39
N VAL A 95 -2.97 -4.10 12.79
CA VAL A 95 -3.47 -2.96 12.01
C VAL A 95 -2.34 -1.96 11.72
N ASP A 96 -1.54 -1.61 12.74
CA ASP A 96 -0.38 -0.71 12.56
C ASP A 96 0.65 -1.31 11.59
N ALA A 97 0.93 -2.61 11.71
CA ALA A 97 1.88 -3.30 10.85
C ALA A 97 1.40 -3.34 9.39
N VAL A 98 0.12 -3.66 9.14
CA VAL A 98 -0.50 -3.64 7.81
C VAL A 98 -0.48 -2.23 7.24
N THR A 99 -0.83 -1.22 8.03
CA THR A 99 -0.82 0.18 7.61
C THR A 99 0.58 0.64 7.21
N ALA A 100 1.59 0.28 8.00
CA ALA A 100 2.98 0.60 7.69
C ALA A 100 3.47 -0.09 6.40
N MET A 101 3.18 -1.38 6.24
CA MET A 101 3.52 -2.14 5.04
C MET A 101 2.88 -1.53 3.79
N LEU A 102 1.59 -1.19 3.85
CA LEU A 102 0.88 -0.56 2.74
C LEU A 102 1.47 0.80 2.38
N ALA A 103 1.81 1.63 3.39
CA ALA A 103 2.45 2.92 3.16
C ALA A 103 3.84 2.78 2.52
N GLU A 104 4.65 1.78 2.94
CA GLU A 104 5.95 1.47 2.32
C GLU A 104 5.80 1.05 0.85
N LEU A 105 4.72 0.37 0.49
CA LEU A 105 4.41 -0.02 -0.89
C LEU A 105 3.82 1.12 -1.74
N GLY A 106 3.62 2.30 -1.16
CA GLY A 106 3.12 3.48 -1.86
C GLY A 106 1.59 3.63 -1.88
N PHE A 107 0.87 2.81 -1.13
CA PHE A 107 -0.54 3.08 -0.83
C PHE A 107 -0.63 4.24 0.16
N ASP A 108 -1.77 4.94 0.14
CA ASP A 108 -2.08 5.96 1.14
C ASP A 108 -3.23 5.44 2.02
N PRO A 109 -2.90 4.64 3.07
CA PRO A 109 -3.90 3.98 3.88
C PRO A 109 -4.56 4.94 4.87
N ALA A 110 -5.90 4.98 4.86
CA ALA A 110 -6.71 5.67 5.86
C ALA A 110 -7.41 4.64 6.76
N VAL A 111 -7.15 4.71 8.06
CA VAL A 111 -7.66 3.73 9.04
C VAL A 111 -8.84 4.31 9.80
N VAL A 112 -9.88 3.49 9.94
CA VAL A 112 -11.01 3.74 10.84
C VAL A 112 -11.16 2.53 11.76
N ASP A 113 -10.93 2.74 13.05
CA ASP A 113 -11.09 1.73 14.08
C ASP A 113 -12.50 1.73 14.64
N GLY A 114 -13.06 0.54 14.87
CA GLY A 114 -14.35 0.29 15.50
C GLY A 114 -14.22 -0.84 16.54
N ASP A 115 -15.36 -1.18 17.17
CA ASP A 115 -15.41 -2.22 18.21
C ASP A 115 -15.00 -3.59 17.65
N GLY A 116 -13.69 -3.91 17.74
CA GLY A 116 -13.12 -5.18 17.28
C GLY A 116 -12.96 -5.31 15.76
N LEU A 117 -13.24 -4.26 15.00
CA LEU A 117 -13.09 -4.21 13.55
C LEU A 117 -12.29 -2.97 13.16
N ALA A 118 -11.30 -3.11 12.30
CA ALA A 118 -10.58 -2.00 11.68
C ALA A 118 -10.80 -2.02 10.16
N THR A 119 -11.14 -0.86 9.60
CA THR A 119 -11.25 -0.67 8.15
C THR A 119 -10.08 0.16 7.66
N ILE A 120 -9.33 -0.34 6.69
CA ILE A 120 -8.24 0.36 6.03
C ILE A 120 -8.67 0.65 4.60
N ALA A 121 -8.89 1.92 4.28
CA ALA A 121 -9.19 2.38 2.92
C ALA A 121 -7.89 2.78 2.21
N PHE A 122 -7.77 2.47 0.92
CA PHE A 122 -6.59 2.78 0.10
C PHE A 122 -6.89 4.03 -0.72
N THR A 123 -6.58 5.23 -0.18
CA THR A 123 -6.89 6.50 -0.85
C THR A 123 -6.01 6.77 -2.07
N HIS A 124 -4.91 6.03 -2.20
CA HIS A 124 -4.08 5.93 -3.40
C HIS A 124 -3.75 4.47 -3.68
N CYS A 125 -3.86 4.05 -4.93
CA CYS A 125 -3.46 2.70 -5.36
C CYS A 125 -2.30 2.81 -6.36
N PRO A 126 -1.08 2.38 -6.00
CA PRO A 126 0.06 2.43 -6.91
C PRO A 126 -0.11 1.50 -8.14
N TYR A 127 -1.06 0.56 -8.07
CA TYR A 127 -1.38 -0.37 -9.14
C TYR A 127 -2.58 0.06 -10.00
N ALA A 128 -3.08 1.31 -9.84
CA ALA A 128 -4.37 1.74 -10.39
C ALA A 128 -4.51 1.47 -11.90
N GLU A 129 -3.47 1.75 -12.70
CA GLU A 129 -3.50 1.52 -14.15
C GLU A 129 -3.60 0.02 -14.49
N LEU A 130 -2.84 -0.82 -13.80
CA LEU A 130 -2.87 -2.27 -14.00
C LEU A 130 -4.17 -2.87 -13.47
N ALA A 131 -4.66 -2.39 -12.33
CA ALA A 131 -5.92 -2.83 -11.75
C ALA A 131 -7.13 -2.44 -12.61
N ALA A 132 -7.08 -1.31 -13.31
CA ALA A 132 -8.11 -0.91 -14.26
C ALA A 132 -8.14 -1.81 -15.51
N ALA A 133 -6.97 -2.28 -15.97
CA ALA A 133 -6.86 -3.16 -17.12
C ALA A 133 -7.18 -4.62 -16.78
N HIS A 134 -6.71 -5.11 -15.64
CA HIS A 134 -6.78 -6.53 -15.23
C HIS A 134 -7.14 -6.67 -13.74
N PRO A 135 -8.34 -6.26 -13.31
CA PRO A 135 -8.73 -6.30 -11.89
C PRO A 135 -8.72 -7.72 -11.32
N GLU A 136 -9.06 -8.72 -12.14
CA GLU A 136 -9.08 -10.14 -11.76
C GLU A 136 -7.70 -10.70 -11.43
N VAL A 137 -6.63 -10.08 -11.91
CA VAL A 137 -5.25 -10.46 -11.56
C VAL A 137 -4.75 -9.56 -10.43
N VAL A 138 -4.75 -8.25 -10.65
CA VAL A 138 -4.06 -7.28 -9.78
C VAL A 138 -4.75 -7.12 -8.43
N CYS A 139 -6.09 -7.04 -8.41
CA CYS A 139 -6.81 -6.89 -7.15
C CYS A 139 -6.74 -8.17 -6.29
N HIS A 140 -6.70 -9.34 -6.93
CA HIS A 140 -6.55 -10.60 -6.19
C HIS A 140 -5.12 -10.82 -5.69
N LEU A 141 -4.09 -10.41 -6.43
CA LEU A 141 -2.71 -10.34 -5.92
C LEU A 141 -2.63 -9.45 -4.69
N HIS A 142 -3.21 -8.26 -4.73
CA HIS A 142 -3.21 -7.32 -3.61
C HIS A 142 -3.99 -7.86 -2.40
N ARG A 143 -5.15 -8.46 -2.63
CA ARG A 143 -5.91 -9.14 -1.58
C ARG A 143 -5.07 -10.23 -0.90
N GLY A 144 -4.49 -11.12 -1.67
CA GLY A 144 -3.64 -12.20 -1.15
C GLY A 144 -2.46 -11.66 -0.35
N LEU A 145 -1.79 -10.60 -0.83
CA LEU A 145 -0.67 -9.98 -0.15
C LEU A 145 -1.05 -9.52 1.27
N ILE A 146 -2.22 -8.89 1.43
CA ILE A 146 -2.70 -8.48 2.75
C ILE A 146 -3.06 -9.70 3.60
N GLU A 147 -3.76 -10.70 3.03
CA GLU A 147 -4.14 -11.93 3.74
C GLU A 147 -2.91 -12.66 4.28
N GLY A 148 -1.88 -12.88 3.44
CA GLY A 148 -0.65 -13.56 3.85
C GLY A 148 0.16 -12.79 4.90
N PHE A 149 0.21 -11.46 4.79
CA PHE A 149 0.86 -10.61 5.78
C PHE A 149 0.14 -10.66 7.14
N VAL A 150 -1.18 -10.48 7.15
CA VAL A 150 -2.01 -10.53 8.37
C VAL A 150 -1.92 -11.89 9.06
N GLU A 151 -1.97 -12.98 8.28
CA GLU A 151 -1.84 -14.35 8.80
C GLU A 151 -0.51 -14.54 9.52
N SER A 152 0.59 -14.07 8.94
CA SER A 152 1.95 -14.21 9.50
C SER A 152 2.17 -13.32 10.71
N ILE A 153 1.69 -12.08 10.72
CA ILE A 153 1.81 -11.17 11.89
C ILE A 153 0.94 -11.66 13.03
N GLY A 154 -0.26 -12.17 12.74
CA GLY A 154 -1.23 -12.60 13.74
C GLY A 154 -1.93 -11.44 14.45
N GLY A 155 -2.88 -11.77 15.34
CA GLY A 155 -3.62 -10.77 16.11
C GLY A 155 -4.81 -10.13 15.37
N ALA A 156 -5.00 -10.42 14.11
CA ALA A 156 -6.17 -10.03 13.32
C ALA A 156 -6.53 -11.11 12.29
N GLY A 157 -7.65 -10.92 11.61
CA GLY A 157 -8.06 -11.71 10.45
C GLY A 157 -8.69 -10.80 9.40
N VAL A 158 -8.55 -11.15 8.11
CA VAL A 158 -9.21 -10.43 7.02
C VAL A 158 -10.66 -10.90 6.92
N GLU A 159 -11.62 -10.02 7.19
CA GLU A 159 -13.05 -10.30 7.10
C GLU A 159 -13.59 -10.02 5.70
N ALA A 160 -13.16 -8.92 5.10
CA ALA A 160 -13.58 -8.54 3.77
C ALA A 160 -12.48 -7.75 3.05
N PHE A 161 -12.39 -7.93 1.74
CA PHE A 161 -11.60 -7.11 0.85
C PHE A 161 -12.52 -6.62 -0.29
N ARG A 162 -12.67 -5.31 -0.39
CA ARG A 162 -13.51 -4.68 -1.42
C ARG A 162 -12.61 -4.04 -2.45
N THR A 163 -12.72 -4.54 -3.68
CA THR A 163 -11.95 -4.02 -4.81
C THR A 163 -12.52 -2.68 -5.29
N ILE A 164 -11.80 -2.02 -6.19
CA ILE A 164 -12.29 -0.77 -6.81
C ILE A 164 -13.59 -0.99 -7.61
N ALA A 165 -13.86 -2.21 -8.05
CA ALA A 165 -15.12 -2.56 -8.71
C ALA A 165 -16.30 -2.59 -7.72
N ASP A 166 -16.02 -2.88 -6.45
CA ASP A 166 -17.04 -2.97 -5.40
C ASP A 166 -17.23 -1.63 -4.70
N ARG A 167 -16.14 -0.89 -4.52
CA ARG A 167 -16.11 0.37 -3.76
C ARG A 167 -14.89 1.23 -4.12
N ASP A 168 -15.09 2.53 -4.21
CA ASP A 168 -14.04 3.53 -4.36
C ASP A 168 -14.00 4.46 -3.12
N PRO A 169 -12.88 4.56 -2.40
CA PRO A 169 -11.66 3.75 -2.55
C PRO A 169 -11.85 2.29 -2.13
N CYS A 170 -11.03 1.39 -2.70
CA CYS A 170 -10.96 0.01 -2.23
C CYS A 170 -10.53 -0.04 -0.76
N GLN A 171 -10.93 -1.10 -0.05
CA GLN A 171 -10.67 -1.24 1.39
C GLN A 171 -10.53 -2.69 1.82
N VAL A 172 -9.88 -2.87 2.96
CA VAL A 172 -9.87 -4.13 3.72
C VAL A 172 -10.48 -3.92 5.10
N GLU A 173 -11.23 -4.90 5.55
CA GLU A 173 -11.81 -4.97 6.90
C GLU A 173 -11.08 -6.08 7.67
N LEU A 174 -10.52 -5.72 8.83
CA LEU A 174 -9.76 -6.62 9.70
C LEU A 174 -10.51 -6.82 11.02
N SER A 175 -10.80 -8.09 11.39
CA SER A 175 -11.25 -8.43 12.73
C SER A 175 -10.06 -8.52 13.68
N ILE A 176 -10.10 -7.78 14.79
CA ILE A 176 -9.05 -7.78 15.83
C ILE A 176 -9.36 -8.92 16.80
N ARG A 177 -8.35 -9.74 17.10
CA ARG A 177 -8.45 -10.92 17.98
C ARG A 177 -7.75 -10.69 19.31
#